data_8b5cccb8d020f16ccbdcad8004aa1db7
#
_entry.id   8b5cccb8d020f16ccbdcad8004aa1db7
#
_cell.length_a   1.000
_cell.length_b   1.000
_cell.length_c   1.000
_cell.angle_alpha   90.00
_cell.angle_beta   90.00
_cell.angle_gamma   90.00
#
_symmetry.space_group_name_H-M   'P 1'
#
loop_
_entity.id
_entity.type
_entity.pdbx_description
1 polymer ?
#
loop_
_entity_poly.entity_id
_entity_poly.type
_entity_poly.pdbx_seq_one_letter_code
_entity_poly.pdbx_strand_id
1 'polypeptide(L)'
;MSDARTDPHLLYARHQWLGSKRRACDLVELARHLVGIQSQLRTTPALAARARVARVGADDLRYELEKSRRLVRTWTVRGTLHVVAAADLPLFWQALRPEWETRWSLYLDRHVTRNQ
;
A
#
# COMPACT_ATOMS: atom_id res chain seq x y z
N MET A 1 17.84 10.97 -30.05
CA MET A 1 16.54 10.38 -29.62
C MET A 1 16.81 9.40 -28.49
N SER A 2 16.37 9.72 -27.29
CA SER A 2 16.45 8.79 -26.17
C SER A 2 15.53 7.61 -26.46
N ASP A 3 16.04 6.38 -26.38
CA ASP A 3 15.22 5.17 -26.54
C ASP A 3 14.19 5.15 -25.40
N ALA A 4 12.91 5.21 -25.77
CA ALA A 4 11.79 5.19 -24.82
C ALA A 4 11.82 3.97 -23.87
N ARG A 5 12.68 2.98 -24.15
CA ARG A 5 12.91 1.80 -23.30
C ARG A 5 13.83 2.07 -22.11
N THR A 6 14.59 3.15 -22.15
CA THR A 6 15.58 3.52 -21.11
C THR A 6 15.20 4.76 -20.31
N ASP A 7 14.05 5.39 -20.59
CA ASP A 7 13.55 6.52 -19.80
C ASP A 7 13.15 6.02 -18.39
N PRO A 8 13.82 6.52 -17.33
CA PRO A 8 13.52 6.10 -15.95
C PRO A 8 12.07 6.34 -15.54
N HIS A 9 11.44 7.40 -16.02
CA HIS A 9 10.05 7.73 -15.72
C HIS A 9 9.08 6.72 -16.34
N LEU A 10 9.34 6.31 -17.58
CA LEU A 10 8.55 5.26 -18.23
C LEU A 10 8.74 3.90 -17.59
N LEU A 11 9.97 3.56 -17.20
CA LEU A 11 10.25 2.33 -16.47
C LEU A 11 9.53 2.32 -15.13
N TYR A 12 9.61 3.41 -14.37
CA TYR A 12 8.88 3.54 -13.11
C TYR A 12 7.37 3.37 -13.30
N ALA A 13 6.78 4.08 -14.26
CA ALA A 13 5.35 3.99 -14.55
C ALA A 13 4.92 2.55 -14.90
N ARG A 14 5.73 1.85 -15.70
CA ARG A 14 5.47 0.45 -16.06
C ARG A 14 5.52 -0.48 -14.85
N HIS A 15 6.53 -0.33 -13.99
CA HIS A 15 6.64 -1.11 -12.74
C HIS A 15 5.50 -0.81 -11.78
N GLN A 16 5.00 0.41 -11.76
CA GLN A 16 3.83 0.80 -10.97
C GLN A 16 2.48 0.46 -11.62
N TRP A 17 2.49 -0.27 -12.74
CA TRP A 17 1.29 -0.58 -13.52
C TRP A 17 0.51 0.66 -13.98
N LEU A 18 1.18 1.78 -14.13
CA LEU A 18 0.64 3.02 -14.68
C LEU A 18 0.94 3.07 -16.18
N GLY A 19 0.15 2.38 -16.96
CA GLY A 19 0.28 2.31 -18.41
C GLY A 19 -1.01 2.71 -19.11
N SER A 20 -0.98 2.66 -20.44
CA SER A 20 -2.14 2.95 -21.28
C SER A 20 -3.26 1.91 -21.13
N LYS A 21 -2.96 0.71 -20.68
CA LYS A 21 -3.93 -0.37 -20.46
C LYS A 21 -3.95 -0.78 -18.99
N ARG A 22 -5.14 -0.74 -18.40
CA ARG A 22 -5.37 -1.26 -17.07
C ARG A 22 -5.30 -2.80 -17.08
N ARG A 23 -4.82 -3.37 -16.00
CA ARG A 23 -4.67 -4.82 -15.88
C ARG A 23 -5.98 -5.50 -15.48
N ALA A 24 -6.19 -6.69 -15.98
CA ALA A 24 -7.25 -7.59 -15.52
C ALA A 24 -6.70 -8.45 -14.37
N CYS A 25 -6.71 -7.90 -13.17
CA CYS A 25 -6.30 -8.61 -11.95
C CYS A 25 -7.23 -8.22 -10.81
N ASP A 26 -7.14 -8.90 -9.67
CA ASP A 26 -7.89 -8.54 -8.48
C ASP A 26 -7.11 -7.54 -7.60
N LEU A 27 -7.79 -7.01 -6.57
CA LEU A 27 -7.21 -6.02 -5.67
C LEU A 27 -6.13 -6.61 -4.75
N VAL A 28 -6.17 -7.91 -4.46
CA VAL A 28 -5.15 -8.59 -3.65
C VAL A 28 -3.86 -8.69 -4.45
N GLU A 29 -3.94 -9.05 -5.72
CA GLU A 29 -2.79 -9.09 -6.62
C GLU A 29 -2.17 -7.70 -6.78
N LEU A 30 -2.99 -6.66 -6.95
CA LEU A 30 -2.50 -5.28 -6.99
C LEU A 30 -1.78 -4.89 -5.70
N ALA A 31 -2.37 -5.18 -4.53
CA ALA A 31 -1.76 -4.87 -3.24
C ALA A 31 -0.41 -5.56 -3.06
N ARG A 32 -0.27 -6.80 -3.49
CA ARG A 32 1.00 -7.53 -3.47
C ARG A 32 2.02 -6.94 -4.43
N HIS A 33 1.61 -6.63 -5.64
CA HIS A 33 2.51 -6.02 -6.64
C HIS A 33 3.10 -4.69 -6.17
N LEU A 34 2.28 -3.85 -5.54
CA LEU A 34 2.69 -2.54 -5.02
C LEU A 34 3.36 -2.61 -3.64
N VAL A 35 3.41 -3.79 -3.03
CA VAL A 35 3.84 -3.98 -1.63
C VAL A 35 2.99 -3.13 -0.66
N GLY A 36 1.73 -2.98 -1.00
CA GLY A 36 0.73 -2.17 -0.31
C GLY A 36 0.28 -0.96 -1.11
N ILE A 37 -1.03 -0.72 -1.08
CA ILE A 37 -1.65 0.46 -1.71
C ILE A 37 -1.71 1.55 -0.66
N GLN A 38 -1.03 2.67 -0.87
CA GLN A 38 -1.02 3.78 0.09
C GLN A 38 -2.45 4.25 0.41
N SER A 39 -2.74 4.42 1.70
CA SER A 39 -4.09 4.66 2.21
C SER A 39 -4.13 5.74 3.29
N GLN A 40 -3.32 6.76 3.18
CA GLN A 40 -3.29 7.87 4.12
C GLN A 40 -4.63 8.62 4.14
N LEU A 41 -5.23 8.82 2.98
CA LEU A 41 -6.61 9.25 2.82
C LEU A 41 -7.49 8.05 2.46
N ARG A 42 -8.74 8.04 2.92
CA ARG A 42 -9.67 6.91 2.71
C ARG A 42 -9.98 6.66 1.22
N THR A 43 -9.96 7.70 0.41
CA THR A 43 -10.27 7.63 -1.03
C THR A 43 -9.08 7.22 -1.90
N THR A 44 -7.87 7.43 -1.43
CA THR A 44 -6.63 7.19 -2.20
C THR A 44 -6.50 5.76 -2.72
N PRO A 45 -6.77 4.70 -1.94
CA PRO A 45 -6.59 3.34 -2.42
C PRO A 45 -7.53 2.99 -3.58
N ALA A 46 -8.77 3.47 -3.55
CA ALA A 46 -9.72 3.23 -4.64
C ALA A 46 -9.29 3.93 -5.93
N LEU A 47 -8.79 5.16 -5.84
CA LEU A 47 -8.25 5.89 -6.99
C LEU A 47 -6.99 5.22 -7.54
N ALA A 48 -6.09 4.80 -6.66
CA ALA A 48 -4.87 4.08 -7.05
C ALA A 48 -5.19 2.75 -7.76
N ALA A 49 -6.20 2.03 -7.28
CA ALA A 49 -6.67 0.79 -7.90
C ALA A 49 -7.29 1.06 -9.28
N ARG A 50 -8.19 2.05 -9.40
CA ARG A 50 -8.84 2.41 -10.67
C ARG A 50 -7.85 2.85 -11.75
N ALA A 51 -6.74 3.46 -11.37
CA ALA A 51 -5.69 3.85 -12.32
C ALA A 51 -4.96 2.63 -12.93
N ARG A 52 -4.98 1.47 -12.27
CA ARG A 52 -4.16 0.30 -12.62
C ARG A 52 -4.97 -0.92 -13.05
N VAL A 53 -6.14 -1.10 -12.46
CA VAL A 53 -6.96 -2.30 -12.64
C VAL A 53 -8.26 -1.95 -13.37
N ALA A 54 -8.62 -2.78 -14.32
CA ALA A 54 -9.87 -2.63 -15.05
C ALA A 54 -11.07 -3.06 -14.18
N ARG A 55 -12.18 -2.35 -14.31
CA ARG A 55 -13.47 -2.69 -13.68
C ARG A 55 -13.44 -2.77 -12.15
N VAL A 56 -12.62 -1.95 -11.51
CA VAL A 56 -12.56 -1.86 -10.05
C VAL A 56 -13.09 -0.51 -9.58
N GLY A 57 -13.89 -0.51 -8.54
CA GLY A 57 -14.45 0.66 -7.90
C GLY A 57 -14.23 0.72 -6.39
N ALA A 58 -14.79 1.75 -5.77
CA ALA A 58 -14.72 1.91 -4.32
C ALA A 58 -15.48 0.80 -3.56
N ASP A 59 -16.57 0.29 -4.15
CA ASP A 59 -17.36 -0.78 -3.55
C ASP A 59 -16.62 -2.12 -3.53
N ASP A 60 -15.82 -2.40 -4.55
CA ASP A 60 -14.99 -3.61 -4.59
C ASP A 60 -13.91 -3.55 -3.50
N LEU A 61 -13.27 -2.41 -3.33
CA LEU A 61 -12.30 -2.21 -2.26
C LEU A 61 -12.95 -2.35 -0.88
N ARG A 62 -14.13 -1.75 -0.68
CA ARG A 62 -14.88 -1.87 0.56
C ARG A 62 -15.27 -3.31 0.85
N TYR A 63 -15.73 -4.05 -0.16
CA TYR A 63 -16.04 -5.47 -0.02
C TYR A 63 -14.82 -6.27 0.45
N GLU A 64 -13.65 -6.04 -0.15
CA GLU A 64 -12.41 -6.74 0.22
C GLU A 64 -11.92 -6.41 1.64
N LEU A 65 -12.16 -5.19 2.12
CA LEU A 65 -11.78 -4.76 3.46
C LEU A 65 -12.78 -5.21 4.54
N GLU A 66 -14.09 -5.14 4.26
CA GLU A 66 -15.12 -5.28 5.29
C GLU A 66 -15.82 -6.65 5.26
N LYS A 67 -15.97 -7.25 4.09
CA LYS A 67 -16.72 -8.51 3.91
C LYS A 67 -15.81 -9.71 3.71
N SER A 68 -15.07 -9.77 2.61
CA SER A 68 -14.16 -10.88 2.35
C SER A 68 -12.95 -10.89 3.26
N ARG A 69 -12.54 -9.71 3.73
CA ARG A 69 -11.36 -9.49 4.58
C ARG A 69 -10.06 -10.03 4.00
N ARG A 70 -9.97 -10.12 2.67
CA ARG A 70 -8.73 -10.49 1.98
C ARG A 70 -7.72 -9.36 1.95
N LEU A 71 -8.18 -8.13 2.16
CA LEU A 71 -7.36 -6.94 2.34
C LEU A 71 -7.53 -6.39 3.76
N VAL A 72 -6.46 -5.78 4.27
CA VAL A 72 -6.46 -5.07 5.54
C VAL A 72 -5.76 -3.73 5.41
N ARG A 73 -6.29 -2.71 6.08
CA ARG A 73 -5.68 -1.39 6.17
C ARG A 73 -4.92 -1.28 7.47
N THR A 74 -3.62 -1.10 7.38
CA THR A 74 -2.74 -1.06 8.55
C THR A 74 -1.50 -0.20 8.32
N TRP A 75 -0.80 0.09 9.38
CA TRP A 75 0.50 0.73 9.33
C TRP A 75 1.55 -0.26 8.79
N THR A 76 2.32 0.19 7.80
CA THR A 76 3.37 -0.62 7.17
C THR A 76 4.64 0.21 6.94
N VAL A 77 5.22 0.12 5.76
CA VAL A 77 6.49 0.77 5.43
C VAL A 77 6.48 2.26 5.74
N ARG A 78 7.57 2.75 6.29
CA ARG A 78 7.78 4.15 6.67
C ARG A 78 6.77 4.70 7.71
N GLY A 79 6.05 3.81 8.41
CA GLY A 79 5.03 4.22 9.37
C GLY A 79 3.85 4.94 8.74
N THR A 80 3.46 4.58 7.51
CA THR A 80 2.28 5.11 6.82
C THR A 80 1.22 4.02 6.62
N LEU A 81 -0.04 4.45 6.49
CA LEU A 81 -1.16 3.53 6.27
C LEU A 81 -1.18 2.99 4.83
N HIS A 82 -1.29 1.69 4.72
CA HIS A 82 -1.45 0.99 3.44
C HIS A 82 -2.57 -0.05 3.52
N VAL A 83 -3.15 -0.36 2.38
CA VAL A 83 -3.98 -1.54 2.18
C VAL A 83 -3.08 -2.64 1.65
N VAL A 84 -3.00 -3.74 2.38
CA VAL A 84 -2.17 -4.90 2.07
C VAL A 84 -3.00 -6.18 2.03
N ALA A 85 -2.48 -7.23 1.41
CA ALA A 85 -3.12 -8.53 1.48
C ALA A 85 -3.10 -9.05 2.93
N ALA A 86 -4.25 -9.46 3.45
CA ALA A 86 -4.37 -9.94 4.83
C ALA A 86 -3.47 -11.16 5.12
N ALA A 87 -3.32 -12.04 4.13
CA ALA A 87 -2.44 -13.20 4.24
C ALA A 87 -0.95 -12.84 4.38
N ASP A 88 -0.55 -11.65 3.91
CA ASP A 88 0.84 -11.19 3.96
C ASP A 88 1.14 -10.37 5.24
N LEU A 89 0.13 -10.11 6.08
CA LEU A 89 0.29 -9.33 7.30
C LEU A 89 1.40 -9.84 8.24
N PRO A 90 1.55 -11.15 8.47
CA PRO A 90 2.64 -11.67 9.30
C PRO A 90 4.04 -11.32 8.75
N LEU A 91 4.20 -11.30 7.41
CA LEU A 91 5.45 -10.91 6.76
C LEU A 91 5.78 -9.43 7.02
N PHE A 92 4.79 -8.54 6.85
CA PHE A 92 4.95 -7.11 7.15
C PHE A 92 5.30 -6.90 8.63
N TRP A 93 4.60 -7.60 9.52
CA TRP A 93 4.83 -7.52 10.95
C TRP A 93 6.26 -7.91 11.32
N GLN A 94 6.75 -9.04 10.83
CA GLN A 94 8.11 -9.50 11.11
C GLN A 94 9.18 -8.56 10.52
N ALA A 95 8.99 -8.10 9.30
CA ALA A 95 9.95 -7.24 8.61
C ALA A 95 10.05 -5.84 9.22
N LEU A 96 8.95 -5.27 9.71
CA LEU A 96 8.87 -3.88 10.18
C LEU A 96 8.94 -3.75 11.71
N ARG A 97 8.87 -4.85 12.43
CA ARG A 97 8.90 -4.86 13.90
C ARG A 97 10.06 -4.07 14.51
N PRO A 98 11.33 -4.24 14.05
CA PRO A 98 12.45 -3.49 14.63
C PRO A 98 12.31 -1.97 14.46
N GLU A 99 11.80 -1.53 13.30
CA GLU A 99 11.55 -0.11 13.02
C GLU A 99 10.45 0.43 13.93
N TRP A 100 9.38 -0.32 14.12
CA TRP A 100 8.27 0.09 14.97
C TRP A 100 8.64 0.15 16.44
N GLU A 101 9.37 -0.84 16.96
CA GLU A 101 9.87 -0.83 18.33
C GLU A 101 10.73 0.40 18.60
N THR A 102 11.63 0.75 17.68
CA THR A 102 12.46 1.96 17.77
C THR A 102 11.60 3.24 17.73
N ARG A 103 10.67 3.33 16.82
CA ARG A 103 9.78 4.52 16.70
C ARG A 103 8.90 4.71 17.92
N TRP A 104 8.30 3.64 18.45
CA TRP A 104 7.47 3.69 19.64
C TRP A 104 8.25 4.07 20.88
N SER A 105 9.46 3.54 21.05
CA SER A 105 10.35 3.94 22.14
C SER A 105 10.64 5.44 22.09
N LEU A 106 11.07 5.95 20.95
CA LEU A 106 11.33 7.39 20.77
C LEU A 106 10.07 8.26 20.99
N TYR A 107 8.91 7.78 20.58
CA TYR A 107 7.64 8.48 20.79
C TYR A 107 7.29 8.54 22.30
N LEU A 108 7.37 7.42 22.99
CA LEU A 108 7.09 7.32 24.41
C LEU A 108 8.04 8.18 25.23
N ASP A 109 9.34 8.15 24.93
CA ASP A 109 10.34 9.00 25.60
C ASP A 109 10.04 10.48 25.47
N ARG A 110 9.54 10.91 24.30
CA ARG A 110 9.22 12.33 24.06
C ARG A 110 7.91 12.80 24.68
N HIS A 111 6.92 11.92 24.79
CA HIS A 111 5.55 12.31 25.15
C HIS A 111 5.12 11.85 26.53
N VAL A 112 5.71 10.78 27.07
CA VAL A 112 5.33 10.22 28.38
C VAL A 112 6.25 10.72 29.49
N THR A 113 7.55 10.78 29.27
CA THR A 113 8.52 11.22 30.28
C THR A 113 8.53 12.72 30.57
N ARG A 114 7.93 13.54 29.69
CA ARG A 114 7.84 15.00 29.92
C ARG A 114 6.67 15.43 30.81
N ASN A 115 5.79 14.53 31.18
CA ASN A 115 4.61 14.80 32.00
C ASN A 115 4.73 14.26 33.44
N GLN A 116 5.92 13.89 33.88
CA GLN A 116 6.28 13.61 35.27
C GLN A 116 7.26 14.70 35.76
#